data_88a1ff8c1e00ce3053be3810c27a4af4
#
_entry.id   88a1ff8c1e00ce3053be3810c27a4af4
#
_cell.length_a   1.000
_cell.length_b   1.000
_cell.length_c   1.000
_cell.angle_alpha   90.00
_cell.angle_beta   90.00
_cell.angle_gamma   90.00
#
_symmetry.space_group_name_H-M   'P 1'
#
loop_
_entity.id
_entity.type
_entity.pdbx_description
1 polymer ?
#
loop_
_entity_poly.entity_id
_entity_poly.type
_entity_poly.pdbx_seq_one_letter_code
_entity_poly.pdbx_strand_id
1 'polypeptide(L)'
;MFTKVFGCYEELIENCSDITFPCVVKEAKGAGSKGVYISKNKKELEKVVKKISRTTYYAEDLRDILRVIRHKGYIKESLHRSKFIVQEFIPNLSNDWKVLVYWDKYFVLRRKNRPNDFRASGSGLFSFDETVDQRLLDAAREIRQIFDVPMISLDLSISNNRVVLIEFQFIYFGTSTLEESPYYYENDNGNWEKKLGESSLEDIYSYSIVSYIEDKIK
;
A
#
# COMPACT_ATOMS: atom_id res chain seq x y z
N MET A 1 1.29 -1.55 12.87
CA MET A 1 2.50 -1.87 12.08
C MET A 1 3.31 -0.60 11.88
N PHE A 2 4.62 -0.62 12.18
CA PHE A 2 5.51 0.51 11.95
C PHE A 2 5.66 0.76 10.43
N THR A 3 5.53 2.02 10.03
CA THR A 3 5.74 2.45 8.63
C THR A 3 6.27 3.88 8.64
N LYS A 4 7.40 4.12 7.97
CA LYS A 4 8.01 5.45 7.87
C LYS A 4 8.44 5.73 6.44
N VAL A 5 8.17 6.94 5.98
CA VAL A 5 8.56 7.45 4.66
C VAL A 5 9.81 8.31 4.83
N PHE A 6 10.78 8.15 3.95
CA PHE A 6 12.01 8.92 3.91
C PHE A 6 12.16 9.62 2.56
N GLY A 7 12.61 10.86 2.59
CA GLY A 7 12.87 11.68 1.41
C GLY A 7 14.22 11.40 0.78
N CYS A 8 15.22 11.02 1.59
CA CYS A 8 16.58 10.75 1.14
C CYS A 8 17.29 9.75 2.07
N TYR A 9 18.46 9.28 1.62
CA TYR A 9 19.29 8.34 2.39
C TYR A 9 19.81 8.94 3.70
N GLU A 10 20.21 10.20 3.70
CA GLU A 10 20.74 10.90 4.86
C GLU A 10 19.70 10.98 5.98
N GLU A 11 18.45 11.28 5.64
CA GLU A 11 17.35 11.28 6.61
C GLU A 11 17.16 9.92 7.28
N LEU A 12 17.32 8.81 6.52
CA LEU A 12 17.30 7.48 7.11
C LEU A 12 18.41 7.30 8.14
N ILE A 13 19.66 7.72 7.82
CA ILE A 13 20.80 7.52 8.72
C ILE A 13 20.59 8.25 10.04
N GLU A 14 20.03 9.44 9.99
CA GLU A 14 19.73 10.27 11.18
C GLU A 14 18.58 9.70 12.02
N ASN A 15 17.64 8.98 11.39
CA ASN A 15 16.38 8.56 12.02
C ASN A 15 16.13 7.04 11.97
N CYS A 16 17.18 6.22 11.98
CA CYS A 16 17.04 4.76 11.88
C CYS A 16 17.00 4.01 13.23
N SER A 17 17.02 4.70 14.36
CA SER A 17 17.05 4.10 15.71
C SER A 17 15.86 3.20 15.99
N ASP A 18 14.69 3.55 15.47
CA ASP A 18 13.42 2.89 15.77
C ASP A 18 13.07 1.76 14.79
N ILE A 19 13.96 1.50 13.81
CA ILE A 19 13.74 0.45 12.82
C ILE A 19 14.12 -0.90 13.40
N THR A 20 13.12 -1.79 13.50
CA THR A 20 13.32 -3.19 13.88
C THR A 20 13.65 -4.05 12.64
N PHE A 21 14.47 -5.10 12.84
CA PHE A 21 14.85 -6.02 11.77
C PHE A 21 14.28 -7.43 12.00
N PRO A 22 13.93 -8.16 10.91
CA PRO A 22 13.96 -7.71 9.51
C PRO A 22 12.92 -6.63 9.23
N CYS A 23 13.17 -5.78 8.22
CA CYS A 23 12.23 -4.79 7.74
C CYS A 23 12.01 -4.89 6.23
N VAL A 24 10.89 -4.36 5.75
CA VAL A 24 10.57 -4.25 4.32
C VAL A 24 10.92 -2.83 3.85
N VAL A 25 11.57 -2.74 2.71
CA VAL A 25 11.90 -1.47 2.06
C VAL A 25 11.19 -1.42 0.71
N LYS A 26 10.48 -0.33 0.44
CA LYS A 26 9.71 -0.14 -0.79
C LYS A 26 10.11 1.15 -1.49
N GLU A 27 10.24 1.12 -2.81
CA GLU A 27 10.28 2.34 -3.62
C GLU A 27 8.93 3.05 -3.55
N ALA A 28 8.91 4.37 -3.30
CA ALA A 28 7.65 5.12 -3.21
C ALA A 28 6.88 5.18 -4.54
N LYS A 29 7.55 4.94 -5.67
CA LYS A 29 6.96 4.92 -7.03
C LYS A 29 6.77 3.49 -7.57
N GLY A 30 6.96 2.46 -6.74
CA GLY A 30 6.84 1.07 -7.15
C GLY A 30 5.37 0.64 -7.33
N ALA A 31 5.14 -0.31 -8.25
CA ALA A 31 3.86 -0.99 -8.42
C ALA A 31 4.06 -2.49 -8.67
N GLY A 32 3.06 -3.32 -8.34
CA GLY A 32 3.07 -4.75 -8.61
C GLY A 32 4.21 -5.50 -7.92
N SER A 33 4.53 -5.15 -6.68
CA SER A 33 5.63 -5.71 -5.88
C SER A 33 7.04 -5.49 -6.47
N LYS A 34 7.19 -4.70 -7.52
CA LYS A 34 8.50 -4.26 -8.01
C LYS A 34 9.06 -3.22 -7.04
N GLY A 35 10.36 -3.29 -6.78
CA GLY A 35 11.01 -2.36 -5.84
C GLY A 35 10.71 -2.63 -4.36
N VAL A 36 10.30 -3.86 -4.00
CA VAL A 36 10.07 -4.31 -2.61
C VAL A 36 11.17 -5.28 -2.19
N TYR A 37 11.86 -4.97 -1.09
CA TYR A 37 13.02 -5.69 -0.58
C TYR A 37 12.87 -6.00 0.90
N ILE A 38 13.48 -7.10 1.37
CA ILE A 38 13.67 -7.37 2.80
C ILE A 38 15.11 -7.02 3.16
N SER A 39 15.28 -6.34 4.29
CA SER A 39 16.58 -6.08 4.91
C SER A 39 16.62 -6.72 6.29
N LYS A 40 17.60 -7.60 6.52
CA LYS A 40 17.75 -8.37 7.76
C LYS A 40 18.52 -7.62 8.85
N ASN A 41 19.23 -6.58 8.46
CA ASN A 41 20.06 -5.77 9.36
C ASN A 41 20.31 -4.38 8.75
N LYS A 42 20.91 -3.49 9.54
CA LYS A 42 21.20 -2.11 9.13
C LYS A 42 22.08 -2.03 7.87
N LYS A 43 23.09 -2.89 7.74
CA LYS A 43 23.99 -2.89 6.57
C LYS A 43 23.27 -3.24 5.26
N GLU A 44 22.38 -4.21 5.32
CA GLU A 44 21.52 -4.56 4.17
C GLU A 44 20.54 -3.43 3.84
N LEU A 45 19.91 -2.83 4.85
CA LEU A 45 19.03 -1.68 4.71
C LEU A 45 19.73 -0.53 3.98
N GLU A 46 20.90 -0.11 4.45
CA GLU A 46 21.68 0.96 3.82
C GLU A 46 22.06 0.65 2.37
N LYS A 47 22.43 -0.60 2.08
CA LYS A 47 22.76 -1.05 0.72
C LYS A 47 21.55 -0.95 -0.21
N VAL A 48 20.40 -1.45 0.25
CA VAL A 48 19.14 -1.41 -0.52
C VAL A 48 18.73 0.04 -0.74
N VAL A 49 18.70 0.84 0.31
CA VAL A 49 18.26 2.24 0.23
C VAL A 49 19.16 3.05 -0.69
N LYS A 50 20.49 2.93 -0.60
CA LYS A 50 21.41 3.58 -1.55
C LYS A 50 21.11 3.23 -3.01
N LYS A 51 20.70 1.99 -3.27
CA LYS A 51 20.34 1.55 -4.62
C LYS A 51 19.05 2.20 -5.10
N ILE A 52 17.97 2.14 -4.31
CA ILE A 52 16.63 2.57 -4.73
C ILE A 52 16.40 4.08 -4.63
N SER A 53 17.13 4.77 -3.74
CA SER A 53 17.02 6.22 -3.57
C SER A 53 17.88 7.02 -4.56
N ARG A 54 18.72 6.34 -5.36
CA ARG A 54 19.56 7.00 -6.35
C ARG A 54 18.72 7.78 -7.35
N THR A 55 19.03 9.06 -7.48
CA THR A 55 18.37 9.93 -8.47
C THR A 55 18.71 9.50 -9.90
N THR A 56 17.79 9.71 -10.81
CA THR A 56 17.94 9.53 -12.25
C THR A 56 18.07 10.87 -13.00
N TYR A 57 18.07 11.98 -12.26
CA TYR A 57 18.14 13.34 -12.85
C TYR A 57 19.60 13.79 -13.05
N TYR A 58 20.34 13.06 -13.88
CA TYR A 58 21.79 13.27 -14.10
C TYR A 58 22.17 14.68 -14.52
N ALA A 59 21.34 15.34 -15.33
CA ALA A 59 21.60 16.72 -15.77
C ALA A 59 21.49 17.73 -14.61
N GLU A 60 20.55 17.52 -13.70
CA GLU A 60 20.39 18.35 -12.50
C GLU A 60 21.54 18.09 -11.51
N ASP A 61 21.90 16.84 -11.32
CA ASP A 61 23.03 16.46 -10.48
C ASP A 61 24.33 17.09 -10.95
N LEU A 62 24.56 17.15 -12.28
CA LEU A 62 25.73 17.82 -12.85
C LEU A 62 25.69 19.34 -12.63
N ARG A 63 24.53 19.98 -12.85
CA ARG A 63 24.36 21.41 -12.57
C ARG A 63 24.63 21.73 -11.10
N ASP A 64 24.18 20.84 -10.20
CA ASP A 64 24.37 21.01 -8.76
C ASP A 64 25.84 20.93 -8.37
N ILE A 65 26.60 20.03 -8.98
CA ILE A 65 28.07 19.96 -8.81
C ILE A 65 28.74 21.27 -9.28
N LEU A 66 28.32 21.82 -10.42
CA LEU A 66 28.83 23.08 -10.94
C LEU A 66 28.50 24.26 -10.02
N ARG A 67 27.31 24.26 -9.38
CA ARG A 67 26.92 25.28 -8.38
C ARG A 67 27.81 25.25 -7.17
N VAL A 68 28.17 24.08 -6.64
CA VAL A 68 29.12 23.94 -5.53
C VAL A 68 30.46 24.61 -5.84
N ILE A 69 30.95 24.46 -7.07
CA ILE A 69 32.21 25.04 -7.51
C ILE A 69 32.12 26.57 -7.64
N ARG A 70 30.99 27.08 -8.16
CA ARG A 70 30.78 28.49 -8.47
C ARG A 70 30.33 29.33 -7.27
N HIS A 71 29.63 28.74 -6.33
CA HIS A 71 28.98 29.46 -5.22
C HIS A 71 29.46 28.94 -3.88
N LYS A 72 30.34 29.71 -3.23
CA LYS A 72 30.84 29.39 -1.88
C LYS A 72 29.66 29.31 -0.90
N GLY A 73 29.55 28.20 -0.19
CA GLY A 73 28.47 27.97 0.78
C GLY A 73 27.22 27.30 0.19
N TYR A 74 27.18 27.00 -1.12
CA TYR A 74 26.08 26.21 -1.69
C TYR A 74 26.14 24.78 -1.16
N ILE A 75 25.03 24.29 -0.60
CA ILE A 75 24.89 22.92 -0.10
C ILE A 75 24.32 22.06 -1.22
N LYS A 76 25.10 21.08 -1.64
CA LYS A 76 24.71 20.13 -2.68
C LYS A 76 23.58 19.25 -2.19
N GLU A 77 22.58 19.01 -3.07
CA GLU A 77 21.53 18.03 -2.81
C GLU A 77 22.08 16.59 -2.79
N SER A 78 21.41 15.73 -2.03
CA SER A 78 21.75 14.32 -2.00
C SER A 78 21.54 13.68 -3.38
N LEU A 79 22.48 12.84 -3.78
CA LEU A 79 22.31 11.96 -4.95
C LEU A 79 21.35 10.79 -4.67
N HIS A 80 20.89 10.63 -3.43
CA HIS A 80 20.01 9.58 -2.95
C HIS A 80 18.71 10.17 -2.40
N ARG A 81 18.00 10.98 -3.23
CA ARG A 81 16.78 11.73 -2.89
C ARG A 81 15.49 11.19 -3.51
N SER A 82 15.52 9.98 -4.07
CA SER A 82 14.27 9.30 -4.42
C SER A 82 13.62 8.75 -3.16
N LYS A 83 12.33 9.07 -2.96
CA LYS A 83 11.57 8.68 -1.77
C LYS A 83 11.42 7.16 -1.68
N PHE A 84 11.48 6.66 -0.46
CA PHE A 84 11.27 5.24 -0.15
C PHE A 84 10.54 5.09 1.19
N ILE A 85 10.02 3.89 1.42
CA ILE A 85 9.26 3.53 2.61
C ILE A 85 10.00 2.40 3.31
N VAL A 86 10.17 2.52 4.63
CA VAL A 86 10.59 1.41 5.50
C VAL A 86 9.41 0.99 6.35
N GLN A 87 9.13 -0.31 6.32
CA GLN A 87 7.95 -0.90 6.95
C GLN A 87 8.37 -2.13 7.77
N GLU A 88 7.70 -2.35 8.89
CA GLU A 88 7.86 -3.55 9.68
C GLU A 88 7.61 -4.80 8.84
N PHE A 89 8.50 -5.80 8.96
CA PHE A 89 8.29 -7.09 8.33
C PHE A 89 7.35 -7.95 9.18
N ILE A 90 6.30 -8.46 8.55
CA ILE A 90 5.36 -9.36 9.20
C ILE A 90 5.71 -10.78 8.76
N PRO A 91 6.19 -11.62 9.69
CA PRO A 91 6.59 -12.99 9.37
C PRO A 91 5.38 -13.88 9.08
N ASN A 92 5.61 -14.95 8.33
CA ASN A 92 4.66 -16.04 8.09
C ASN A 92 3.34 -15.64 7.40
N LEU A 93 3.32 -14.51 6.68
CA LEU A 93 2.18 -14.20 5.82
C LEU A 93 2.20 -15.13 4.61
N SER A 94 1.17 -15.95 4.47
CA SER A 94 0.98 -16.86 3.33
C SER A 94 0.08 -16.28 2.24
N ASN A 95 -0.67 -15.23 2.60
CA ASN A 95 -1.62 -14.55 1.73
C ASN A 95 -1.93 -13.15 2.27
N ASP A 96 -2.49 -12.34 1.40
CA ASP A 96 -3.18 -11.11 1.75
C ASP A 96 -4.57 -11.05 1.08
N TRP A 97 -5.35 -10.04 1.45
CA TRP A 97 -6.65 -9.75 0.86
C TRP A 97 -6.63 -8.34 0.29
N LYS A 98 -6.97 -8.24 -0.99
CA LYS A 98 -7.29 -6.96 -1.61
C LYS A 98 -8.76 -6.68 -1.36
N VAL A 99 -9.05 -5.62 -0.63
CA VAL A 99 -10.41 -5.16 -0.35
C VAL A 99 -10.63 -3.85 -1.07
N LEU A 100 -11.53 -3.86 -2.05
CA LEU A 100 -12.01 -2.64 -2.68
C LEU A 100 -13.29 -2.20 -1.97
N VAL A 101 -13.28 -0.99 -1.45
CA VAL A 101 -14.43 -0.38 -0.79
C VAL A 101 -14.96 0.72 -1.69
N TYR A 102 -16.23 0.66 -2.03
CA TYR A 102 -16.97 1.67 -2.76
C TYR A 102 -18.20 2.07 -1.93
N TRP A 103 -18.04 3.09 -1.11
CA TRP A 103 -18.99 3.55 -0.12
C TRP A 103 -19.31 2.46 0.91
N ASP A 104 -20.42 1.74 0.76
CA ASP A 104 -20.88 0.63 1.61
C ASP A 104 -20.75 -0.76 0.96
N LYS A 105 -20.18 -0.82 -0.25
CA LYS A 105 -19.96 -2.09 -0.99
C LYS A 105 -18.51 -2.51 -0.91
N TYR A 106 -18.27 -3.76 -0.50
CA TYR A 106 -16.94 -4.31 -0.21
C TYR A 106 -16.69 -5.54 -1.09
N PHE A 107 -15.70 -5.44 -1.98
CA PHE A 107 -15.24 -6.52 -2.85
C PHE A 107 -13.94 -7.08 -2.31
N VAL A 108 -13.86 -8.40 -2.14
CA VAL A 108 -12.72 -9.03 -1.46
C VAL A 108 -12.09 -10.11 -2.33
N LEU A 109 -10.83 -9.92 -2.67
CA LEU A 109 -10.01 -10.87 -3.41
C LEU A 109 -8.89 -11.38 -2.51
N ARG A 110 -8.81 -12.69 -2.32
CA ARG A 110 -7.67 -13.32 -1.65
C ARG A 110 -6.54 -13.56 -2.63
N ARG A 111 -5.31 -13.19 -2.23
CA ARG A 111 -4.10 -13.42 -3.02
C ARG A 111 -3.13 -14.28 -2.22
N LYS A 112 -2.73 -15.41 -2.77
CA LYS A 112 -1.72 -16.29 -2.15
C LYS A 112 -0.32 -15.90 -2.57
N ASN A 113 0.65 -16.08 -1.66
CA ASN A 113 2.06 -15.90 -1.98
C ASN A 113 2.53 -16.99 -2.97
N ARG A 114 3.52 -16.63 -3.80
CA ARG A 114 4.29 -17.65 -4.53
C ARG A 114 5.13 -18.47 -3.55
N PRO A 115 5.45 -19.73 -3.89
CA PRO A 115 6.41 -20.50 -3.11
C PRO A 115 7.73 -19.70 -2.92
N ASN A 116 8.21 -19.63 -1.68
CA ASN A 116 9.43 -18.91 -1.31
C ASN A 116 9.43 -17.39 -1.57
N ASP A 117 8.25 -16.77 -1.73
CA ASP A 117 8.09 -15.32 -1.82
C ASP A 117 7.20 -14.82 -0.67
N PHE A 118 7.61 -13.75 -0.02
CA PHE A 118 6.82 -13.11 1.05
C PHE A 118 5.73 -12.18 0.51
N ARG A 119 5.73 -11.92 -0.80
CA ARG A 119 4.82 -10.98 -1.47
C ARG A 119 3.66 -11.73 -2.10
N ALA A 120 2.43 -11.37 -1.74
CA ALA A 120 1.22 -11.90 -2.35
C ALA A 120 0.82 -11.10 -3.62
N SER A 121 1.03 -9.79 -3.60
CA SER A 121 0.73 -8.93 -4.73
C SER A 121 1.53 -9.32 -5.97
N GLY A 122 0.85 -9.43 -7.11
CA GLY A 122 1.43 -9.85 -8.39
C GLY A 122 1.74 -11.35 -8.48
N SER A 123 1.26 -12.18 -7.55
CA SER A 123 1.45 -13.64 -7.60
C SER A 123 0.67 -14.31 -8.75
N GLY A 124 -0.47 -13.76 -9.14
CA GLY A 124 -1.41 -14.38 -10.07
C GLY A 124 -2.22 -15.53 -9.46
N LEU A 125 -2.08 -15.77 -8.14
CA LEU A 125 -2.77 -16.83 -7.41
C LEU A 125 -3.94 -16.23 -6.63
N PHE A 126 -5.07 -16.05 -7.30
CA PHE A 126 -6.25 -15.36 -6.79
C PHE A 126 -7.38 -16.33 -6.48
N SER A 127 -8.19 -16.00 -5.47
CA SER A 127 -9.44 -16.68 -5.18
C SER A 127 -10.47 -15.73 -4.58
N PHE A 128 -11.75 -15.97 -4.92
CA PHE A 128 -12.88 -15.39 -4.22
C PHE A 128 -13.37 -16.44 -3.22
N ASP A 129 -13.09 -16.23 -1.95
CA ASP A 129 -13.40 -17.21 -0.89
C ASP A 129 -14.92 -17.22 -0.64
N GLU A 130 -15.51 -18.39 -0.36
CA GLU A 130 -16.94 -18.50 -0.05
C GLU A 130 -17.32 -17.72 1.20
N THR A 131 -16.41 -17.68 2.17
CA THR A 131 -16.54 -16.92 3.41
C THR A 131 -15.29 -16.05 3.63
N VAL A 132 -15.52 -14.79 3.97
CA VAL A 132 -14.46 -13.84 4.32
C VAL A 132 -14.50 -13.61 5.83
N ASP A 133 -13.33 -13.52 6.44
CA ASP A 133 -13.22 -13.17 7.86
C ASP A 133 -13.78 -11.75 8.08
N GLN A 134 -14.81 -11.64 8.89
CA GLN A 134 -15.51 -10.38 9.15
C GLN A 134 -14.60 -9.28 9.67
N ARG A 135 -13.52 -9.62 10.38
CA ARG A 135 -12.53 -8.66 10.86
C ARG A 135 -11.88 -7.86 9.72
N LEU A 136 -11.72 -8.47 8.52
CA LEU A 136 -11.20 -7.76 7.35
C LEU A 136 -12.20 -6.70 6.85
N LEU A 137 -13.47 -7.03 6.86
CA LEU A 137 -14.55 -6.13 6.46
C LEU A 137 -14.72 -5.00 7.47
N ASP A 138 -14.68 -5.31 8.77
CA ASP A 138 -14.75 -4.31 9.84
C ASP A 138 -13.59 -3.34 9.77
N ALA A 139 -12.37 -3.85 9.62
CA ALA A 139 -11.18 -3.00 9.47
C ALA A 139 -11.24 -2.13 8.19
N ALA A 140 -11.72 -2.69 7.08
CA ALA A 140 -11.87 -1.93 5.84
C ALA A 140 -12.90 -0.81 5.99
N ARG A 141 -14.03 -1.06 6.67
CA ARG A 141 -15.03 -0.05 6.99
C ARG A 141 -14.47 1.06 7.86
N GLU A 142 -13.80 0.70 8.95
CA GLU A 142 -13.18 1.65 9.87
C GLU A 142 -12.15 2.54 9.16
N ILE A 143 -11.26 1.94 8.35
CA ILE A 143 -10.25 2.69 7.61
C ILE A 143 -10.89 3.66 6.61
N ARG A 144 -11.90 3.21 5.85
CA ARG A 144 -12.61 4.09 4.92
C ARG A 144 -13.28 5.26 5.65
N GLN A 145 -13.89 5.01 6.81
CA GLN A 145 -14.52 6.05 7.64
C GLN A 145 -13.50 7.06 8.19
N ILE A 146 -12.34 6.60 8.66
CA ILE A 146 -11.26 7.47 9.14
C ILE A 146 -10.77 8.42 8.02
N PHE A 147 -10.61 7.92 6.81
CA PHE A 147 -10.18 8.75 5.67
C PHE A 147 -11.30 9.58 5.05
N ASP A 148 -12.55 9.23 5.36
CA ASP A 148 -13.75 9.93 4.86
C ASP A 148 -13.72 10.12 3.34
N VAL A 149 -13.61 9.00 2.62
CA VAL A 149 -13.48 8.96 1.15
C VAL A 149 -14.61 8.14 0.52
N PRO A 150 -15.01 8.43 -0.73
CA PRO A 150 -16.03 7.63 -1.42
C PRO A 150 -15.56 6.21 -1.70
N MET A 151 -14.28 6.03 -1.99
CA MET A 151 -13.71 4.73 -2.34
C MET A 151 -12.27 4.60 -1.86
N ILE A 152 -11.84 3.36 -1.62
CA ILE A 152 -10.47 3.03 -1.23
C ILE A 152 -10.14 1.58 -1.57
N SER A 153 -8.92 1.35 -2.01
CA SER A 153 -8.33 0.02 -2.13
C SER A 153 -7.40 -0.25 -0.96
N LEU A 154 -7.59 -1.38 -0.30
CA LEU A 154 -6.82 -1.80 0.86
C LEU A 154 -6.18 -3.16 0.60
N ASP A 155 -4.91 -3.28 0.89
CA ASP A 155 -4.20 -4.56 0.98
C ASP A 155 -4.10 -4.91 2.47
N LEU A 156 -4.88 -5.89 2.90
CA LEU A 156 -4.99 -6.31 4.30
C LEU A 156 -4.41 -7.72 4.48
N SER A 157 -3.97 -8.02 5.69
CA SER A 157 -3.61 -9.39 6.08
C SER A 157 -4.00 -9.66 7.53
N ILE A 158 -3.96 -10.93 7.94
CA ILE A 158 -4.19 -11.32 9.33
C ILE A 158 -2.89 -11.92 9.87
N SER A 159 -2.37 -11.31 10.93
CA SER A 159 -1.19 -11.80 11.65
C SER A 159 -1.44 -11.72 13.14
N ASN A 160 -1.07 -12.77 13.87
CA ASN A 160 -1.27 -12.86 15.34
C ASN A 160 -2.70 -12.49 15.76
N ASN A 161 -3.69 -12.98 15.03
CA ASN A 161 -5.12 -12.73 15.26
C ASN A 161 -5.54 -11.25 15.12
N ARG A 162 -4.75 -10.40 14.45
CA ARG A 162 -5.04 -9.00 14.19
C ARG A 162 -5.01 -8.72 12.68
N VAL A 163 -5.89 -7.84 12.24
CA VAL A 163 -5.83 -7.32 10.87
C VAL A 163 -4.70 -6.31 10.77
N VAL A 164 -3.93 -6.43 9.72
CA VAL A 164 -2.79 -5.56 9.42
C VAL A 164 -3.02 -4.90 8.07
N LEU A 165 -2.95 -3.58 8.03
CA LEU A 165 -2.97 -2.79 6.81
C LEU A 165 -1.56 -2.77 6.21
N ILE A 166 -1.39 -3.35 5.02
CA ILE A 166 -0.11 -3.42 4.29
C ILE A 166 0.07 -2.19 3.40
N GLU A 167 -1.01 -1.83 2.67
CA GLU A 167 -1.01 -0.73 1.71
C GLU A 167 -2.44 -0.23 1.49
N PHE A 168 -2.60 1.04 1.10
CA PHE A 168 -3.88 1.58 0.66
C PHE A 168 -3.69 2.56 -0.50
N GLN A 169 -4.74 2.73 -1.31
CA GLN A 169 -4.79 3.64 -2.44
C GLN A 169 -6.18 4.25 -2.57
N PHE A 170 -6.26 5.56 -2.80
CA PHE A 170 -7.55 6.25 -2.99
C PHE A 170 -7.99 6.29 -4.46
N ILE A 171 -7.02 6.36 -5.38
CA ILE A 171 -7.22 6.46 -6.84
C ILE A 171 -6.17 5.62 -7.57
N TYR A 172 -6.42 5.32 -8.85
CA TYR A 172 -5.50 4.55 -9.73
C TYR A 172 -5.19 3.13 -9.23
N PHE A 173 -6.12 2.49 -8.53
CA PHE A 173 -6.00 1.08 -8.18
C PHE A 173 -6.68 0.18 -9.21
N GLY A 174 -6.22 -1.07 -9.31
CA GLY A 174 -6.79 -2.06 -10.23
C GLY A 174 -8.21 -2.44 -9.83
N THR A 175 -9.09 -2.51 -10.81
CA THR A 175 -10.54 -2.74 -10.66
C THR A 175 -10.95 -4.20 -10.83
N SER A 176 -10.06 -5.07 -11.28
CA SER A 176 -10.34 -6.49 -11.55
C SER A 176 -10.97 -7.23 -10.36
N THR A 177 -10.66 -6.84 -9.13
CA THR A 177 -11.31 -7.42 -7.94
C THR A 177 -12.82 -7.15 -7.91
N LEU A 178 -13.30 -6.01 -8.43
CA LEU A 178 -14.72 -5.71 -8.57
C LEU A 178 -15.30 -6.44 -9.78
N GLU A 179 -14.63 -6.32 -10.93
CA GLU A 179 -15.13 -6.83 -12.23
C GLU A 179 -15.24 -8.35 -12.27
N GLU A 180 -14.35 -9.06 -11.58
CA GLU A 180 -14.31 -10.51 -11.54
C GLU A 180 -15.05 -11.11 -10.33
N SER A 181 -15.48 -10.28 -9.37
CA SER A 181 -16.10 -10.78 -8.14
C SER A 181 -17.53 -11.26 -8.42
N PRO A 182 -17.90 -12.50 -8.06
CA PRO A 182 -19.24 -12.98 -8.16
C PRO A 182 -20.17 -12.46 -7.05
N TYR A 183 -19.66 -11.63 -6.14
CA TYR A 183 -20.40 -11.09 -5.01
C TYR A 183 -19.69 -9.88 -4.40
N TYR A 184 -20.40 -9.14 -3.57
CA TYR A 184 -19.87 -8.12 -2.68
C TYR A 184 -20.53 -8.24 -1.29
N TYR A 185 -19.96 -7.54 -0.31
CA TYR A 185 -20.52 -7.45 1.03
C TYR A 185 -21.07 -6.04 1.27
N GLU A 186 -22.19 -5.98 2.02
CA GLU A 186 -22.76 -4.75 2.58
C GLU A 186 -22.87 -4.90 4.10
N ASN A 187 -22.78 -3.79 4.83
CA ASN A 187 -23.01 -3.81 6.27
C ASN A 187 -24.41 -3.26 6.56
N ASP A 188 -25.27 -4.10 7.11
CA ASP A 188 -26.57 -3.69 7.62
C ASP A 188 -26.56 -3.73 9.17
N ASN A 189 -26.53 -2.54 9.79
CA ASN A 189 -26.60 -2.38 11.25
C ASN A 189 -25.60 -3.25 12.04
N GLY A 190 -24.39 -3.42 11.53
CA GLY A 190 -23.34 -4.20 12.15
C GLY A 190 -23.25 -5.65 11.66
N ASN A 191 -24.18 -6.10 10.85
CA ASN A 191 -24.16 -7.44 10.23
C ASN A 191 -23.68 -7.35 8.78
N TRP A 192 -22.77 -8.25 8.42
CA TRP A 192 -22.28 -8.34 7.06
C TRP A 192 -23.14 -9.28 6.23
N GLU A 193 -23.75 -8.75 5.18
CA GLU A 193 -24.52 -9.51 4.22
C GLU A 193 -23.76 -9.68 2.92
N LYS A 194 -23.74 -10.92 2.41
CA LYS A 194 -23.17 -11.25 1.11
C LYS A 194 -24.23 -11.13 0.05
N LYS A 195 -24.03 -10.25 -0.91
CA LYS A 195 -24.91 -10.03 -2.06
C LYS A 195 -24.30 -10.70 -3.29
N LEU A 196 -25.00 -11.67 -3.86
CA LEU A 196 -24.57 -12.37 -5.08
C LEU A 196 -24.92 -11.55 -6.31
N GLY A 197 -24.07 -11.59 -7.33
CA GLY A 197 -24.26 -10.95 -8.62
C GLY A 197 -23.03 -10.24 -9.12
N GLU A 198 -22.95 -10.07 -10.42
CA GLU A 198 -21.93 -9.28 -11.08
C GLU A 198 -22.21 -7.79 -10.88
N SER A 199 -21.16 -6.99 -10.81
CA SER A 199 -21.24 -5.55 -10.62
C SER A 199 -20.60 -4.82 -11.80
N SER A 200 -21.31 -3.82 -12.34
CA SER A 200 -20.74 -2.91 -13.33
C SER A 200 -19.80 -1.92 -12.65
N LEU A 201 -18.63 -1.73 -13.22
CA LEU A 201 -17.63 -0.79 -12.70
C LEU A 201 -18.18 0.64 -12.67
N GLU A 202 -18.81 1.07 -13.75
CA GLU A 202 -19.37 2.41 -13.92
C GLU A 202 -20.49 2.68 -12.91
N ASP A 203 -21.37 1.71 -12.69
CA ASP A 203 -22.47 1.84 -11.74
C ASP A 203 -21.96 1.94 -10.30
N ILE A 204 -21.00 1.11 -9.94
CA ILE A 204 -20.41 1.11 -8.60
C ILE A 204 -19.62 2.39 -8.31
N TYR A 205 -18.86 2.89 -9.30
CA TYR A 205 -18.19 4.19 -9.17
C TYR A 205 -19.17 5.33 -9.01
N SER A 206 -20.17 5.40 -9.87
CA SER A 206 -21.21 6.43 -9.83
C SER A 206 -21.97 6.40 -8.50
N TYR A 207 -22.39 5.22 -8.09
CA TYR A 207 -23.05 5.00 -6.79
C TYR A 207 -22.18 5.50 -5.63
N SER A 208 -20.92 5.13 -5.59
CA SER A 208 -20.01 5.49 -4.51
C SER A 208 -19.82 7.01 -4.39
N ILE A 209 -19.64 7.69 -5.52
CA ILE A 209 -19.46 9.15 -5.56
C ILE A 209 -20.76 9.87 -5.17
N VAL A 210 -21.90 9.47 -5.72
CA VAL A 210 -23.21 10.06 -5.41
C VAL A 210 -23.53 9.91 -3.93
N SER A 211 -23.40 8.69 -3.40
CA SER A 211 -23.65 8.40 -1.98
C SER A 211 -22.76 9.25 -1.04
N TYR A 212 -21.48 9.42 -1.38
CA TYR A 212 -20.58 10.28 -0.62
C TYR A 212 -21.02 11.75 -0.65
N ILE A 213 -21.40 12.28 -1.83
CA ILE A 213 -21.85 13.66 -1.96
C ILE A 213 -23.15 13.88 -1.17
N GLU A 214 -24.12 12.98 -1.29
CA GLU A 214 -25.39 13.06 -0.56
C GLU A 214 -25.19 13.05 0.96
N ASP A 215 -24.22 12.28 1.45
CA ASP A 215 -23.86 12.26 2.87
C ASP A 215 -23.27 13.60 3.35
N LYS A 216 -22.52 14.31 2.49
CA LYS A 216 -21.90 15.61 2.82
C LYS A 216 -22.87 16.81 2.76
N ILE A 217 -23.99 16.65 2.06
CA ILE A 217 -24.99 17.72 1.91
C ILE A 217 -26.04 17.68 3.03
N LYS A 218 -26.19 16.54 3.71
CA LYS A 218 -27.07 16.39 4.88
C LYS A 218 -26.50 17.06 6.13
#